data_2f616d884a1b321a198c1245f8a8c211
#
_entry.id   2f616d884a1b321a198c1245f8a8c211
#
_cell.length_a   1.000
_cell.length_b   1.000
_cell.length_c   1.000
_cell.angle_alpha   90.00
_cell.angle_beta   90.00
_cell.angle_gamma   90.00
#
_symmetry.space_group_name_H-M   'P 1'
#
loop_
_entity.id
_entity.type
_entity.pdbx_description
1 polymer ?
#
loop_
_entity_poly.entity_id
_entity_poly.type
_entity_poly.pdbx_seq_one_letter_code
_entity_poly.pdbx_strand_id
1 'polypeptide(L)'
;MSGTSLDGLDITHIKFHIGSKISFEILSAETIEYSDFWREKLKYQSHKNEEELKSLDHEYAILLAREIQNFFERYQIEAKNIDLIASHGHTIYHQPEKGYTLQIGNGPEIFNRHKIPLVCDFRVQDIQLGGQGAPLVPIGDQLLFGNYEACLNFGGFVNISFGRNGSRLAMDICPLNYVSNSLSQNLGLAYDEDGNLARKGNINFPLLETLNKLEYYQVQGPKTLGAEWVEEHINPVLEKFDITIQDKLRTFLEHAAIQISNIIEEHTIS
;
A
#
# COMPACT_ATOMS: atom_id res chain seq x y z
N MET A 1 5.63 4.73 7.94
CA MET A 1 5.57 4.30 6.52
C MET A 1 5.13 5.45 5.64
N SER A 2 5.59 5.49 4.39
CA SER A 2 5.14 6.44 3.37
C SER A 2 4.82 5.67 2.10
N GLY A 3 3.57 5.74 1.66
CA GLY A 3 3.09 5.07 0.45
C GLY A 3 3.23 5.96 -0.80
N THR A 4 3.12 5.36 -1.97
CA THR A 4 3.10 6.07 -3.26
C THR A 4 1.81 6.88 -3.49
N SER A 5 0.80 6.70 -2.64
CA SER A 5 -0.42 7.53 -2.59
C SER A 5 -0.14 8.99 -2.19
N LEU A 6 1.00 9.26 -1.52
CA LEU A 6 1.42 10.59 -1.05
C LEU A 6 0.41 11.30 -0.14
N ASP A 7 -0.44 10.55 0.53
CA ASP A 7 -1.42 11.04 1.50
C ASP A 7 -0.75 11.48 2.80
N GLY A 8 0.30 10.77 3.24
CA GLY A 8 0.99 11.15 4.45
C GLY A 8 2.08 10.16 4.88
N LEU A 9 2.62 10.46 6.06
CA LEU A 9 3.55 9.62 6.80
C LEU A 9 2.81 8.95 7.96
N ASP A 10 2.70 7.62 7.92
CA ASP A 10 2.16 6.84 9.03
C ASP A 10 3.24 6.55 10.05
N ILE A 11 2.98 6.89 11.30
CA ILE A 11 3.82 6.56 12.46
C ILE A 11 2.98 5.79 13.48
N THR A 12 3.52 4.67 13.97
CA THR A 12 2.83 3.84 14.94
C THR A 12 3.80 3.42 16.05
N HIS A 13 3.38 3.60 17.31
CA HIS A 13 4.04 3.05 18.48
C HIS A 13 3.39 1.72 18.83
N ILE A 14 4.16 0.64 18.74
CA ILE A 14 3.68 -0.74 18.89
C ILE A 14 4.50 -1.44 19.96
N LYS A 15 3.83 -2.16 20.83
CA LYS A 15 4.46 -3.10 21.76
C LYS A 15 4.24 -4.53 21.27
N PHE A 16 5.34 -5.24 21.01
CA PHE A 16 5.30 -6.66 20.67
C PHE A 16 5.55 -7.52 21.90
N HIS A 17 4.81 -8.61 22.01
CA HIS A 17 5.03 -9.67 22.99
C HIS A 17 5.53 -10.92 22.25
N ILE A 18 6.82 -11.24 22.45
CA ILE A 18 7.48 -12.36 21.77
C ILE A 18 7.51 -13.55 22.72
N GLY A 19 6.71 -14.56 22.45
CA GLY A 19 6.60 -15.82 23.19
C GLY A 19 6.43 -17.00 22.24
N SER A 20 5.69 -18.02 22.65
CA SER A 20 5.31 -19.12 21.76
C SER A 20 4.45 -18.67 20.58
N LYS A 21 3.73 -17.57 20.75
CA LYS A 21 3.05 -16.81 19.71
C LYS A 21 3.45 -15.35 19.83
N ILE A 22 3.57 -14.67 18.70
CA ILE A 22 3.79 -13.22 18.66
C ILE A 22 2.41 -12.56 18.78
N SER A 23 2.31 -11.57 19.66
CA SER A 23 1.14 -10.68 19.75
C SER A 23 1.61 -9.24 19.83
N PHE A 24 0.72 -8.30 19.58
CA PHE A 24 1.05 -6.88 19.57
C PHE A 24 -0.07 -6.03 20.13
N GLU A 25 0.30 -4.84 20.60
CA GLU A 25 -0.60 -3.80 21.05
C GLU A 25 -0.19 -2.48 20.39
N ILE A 26 -1.12 -1.81 19.73
CA ILE A 26 -0.91 -0.46 19.17
C ILE A 26 -1.18 0.52 20.30
N LEU A 27 -0.13 1.21 20.75
CA LEU A 27 -0.21 2.18 21.84
C LEU A 27 -0.59 3.58 21.33
N SER A 28 -0.09 3.94 20.16
CA SER A 28 -0.41 5.22 19.48
C SER A 28 -0.20 5.05 17.98
N ALA A 29 -1.00 5.72 17.18
CA ALA A 29 -0.87 5.76 15.73
C ALA A 29 -1.33 7.10 15.18
N GLU A 30 -0.70 7.58 14.13
CA GLU A 30 -1.04 8.84 13.47
C GLU A 30 -0.58 8.82 12.02
N THR A 31 -1.39 9.41 11.14
CA THR A 31 -1.01 9.77 9.78
C THR A 31 -0.75 11.27 9.74
N ILE A 32 0.47 11.66 9.41
CA ILE A 32 0.90 13.05 9.28
C ILE A 32 0.82 13.42 7.80
N GLU A 33 -0.10 14.28 7.43
CA GLU A 33 -0.27 14.72 6.06
C GLU A 33 0.99 15.42 5.52
N TYR A 34 1.35 15.12 4.27
CA TYR A 34 2.40 15.87 3.59
C TYR A 34 1.92 17.27 3.22
N SER A 35 2.78 18.28 3.42
CA SER A 35 2.59 19.57 2.79
C SER A 35 2.64 19.45 1.26
N ASP A 36 2.03 20.40 0.54
CA ASP A 36 2.09 20.44 -0.92
C ASP A 36 3.52 20.42 -1.46
N PHE A 37 4.45 21.09 -0.74
CA PHE A 37 5.88 21.04 -1.05
C PHE A 37 6.43 19.62 -1.05
N TRP A 38 6.11 18.80 -0.05
CA TRP A 38 6.59 17.43 0.04
C TRP A 38 5.87 16.51 -0.94
N ARG A 39 4.56 16.71 -1.16
CA ARG A 39 3.82 15.96 -2.18
C ARG A 39 4.46 16.14 -3.55
N GLU A 40 4.71 17.38 -3.98
CA GLU A 40 5.36 17.67 -5.24
C GLU A 40 6.80 17.15 -5.29
N LYS A 41 7.54 17.28 -4.19
CA LYS A 41 8.93 16.84 -4.11
C LYS A 41 9.07 15.30 -4.18
N LEU A 42 8.09 14.54 -3.71
CA LEU A 42 8.07 13.08 -3.74
C LEU A 42 7.41 12.50 -5.01
N LYS A 43 6.61 13.27 -5.74
CA LYS A 43 5.80 12.81 -6.87
C LYS A 43 6.59 12.55 -8.16
N TYR A 44 7.59 13.38 -8.47
CA TYR A 44 8.29 13.34 -9.76
C TYR A 44 9.77 12.99 -9.60
N GLN A 45 10.06 11.70 -9.45
CA GLN A 45 11.41 11.22 -9.14
C GLN A 45 12.17 10.62 -10.33
N SER A 46 11.44 10.16 -11.36
CA SER A 46 12.01 9.39 -12.47
C SER A 46 13.03 10.14 -13.36
N HIS A 47 13.17 11.45 -13.17
CA HIS A 47 14.10 12.30 -13.95
C HIS A 47 15.28 12.85 -13.13
N LYS A 48 15.39 12.49 -11.85
CA LYS A 48 16.47 13.00 -10.98
C LYS A 48 17.77 12.23 -11.21
N ASN A 49 18.87 12.98 -11.22
CA ASN A 49 20.22 12.39 -11.21
C ASN A 49 20.59 11.89 -9.80
N GLU A 50 21.72 11.20 -9.69
CA GLU A 50 22.17 10.57 -8.43
C GLU A 50 22.41 11.59 -7.30
N GLU A 51 22.95 12.78 -7.61
CA GLU A 51 23.19 13.81 -6.60
C GLU A 51 21.88 14.40 -6.06
N GLU A 52 20.92 14.65 -6.94
CA GLU A 52 19.58 15.11 -6.57
C GLU A 52 18.85 14.08 -5.71
N LEU A 53 19.01 12.78 -6.01
CA LEU A 53 18.42 11.71 -5.20
C LEU A 53 19.08 11.61 -3.83
N LYS A 54 20.40 11.74 -3.72
CA LYS A 54 21.10 11.79 -2.44
C LYS A 54 20.70 12.99 -1.59
N SER A 55 20.53 14.16 -2.23
CA SER A 55 20.04 15.36 -1.53
C SER A 55 18.62 15.16 -1.01
N LEU A 56 17.73 14.57 -1.84
CA LEU A 56 16.36 14.27 -1.46
C LEU A 56 16.28 13.24 -0.34
N ASP A 57 17.10 12.19 -0.39
CA ASP A 57 17.21 11.16 0.64
C ASP A 57 17.57 11.79 2.00
N HIS A 58 18.61 12.62 2.02
CA HIS A 58 19.04 13.32 3.21
C HIS A 58 17.95 14.25 3.78
N GLU A 59 17.33 15.08 2.93
CA GLU A 59 16.28 16.00 3.35
C GLU A 59 15.05 15.24 3.88
N TYR A 60 14.70 14.13 3.23
CA TYR A 60 13.58 13.31 3.66
C TYR A 60 13.88 12.57 4.97
N ALA A 61 15.11 12.09 5.17
CA ALA A 61 15.55 11.51 6.45
C ALA A 61 15.48 12.54 7.61
N ILE A 62 15.81 13.82 7.35
CA ILE A 62 15.64 14.90 8.32
C ILE A 62 14.16 15.12 8.64
N LEU A 63 13.28 15.10 7.63
CA LEU A 63 11.84 15.19 7.83
C LEU A 63 11.35 14.05 8.73
N LEU A 64 11.70 12.80 8.40
CA LEU A 64 11.31 11.64 9.19
C LEU A 64 11.78 11.75 10.64
N ALA A 65 13.05 12.11 10.85
CA ALA A 65 13.61 12.30 12.19
C ALA A 65 12.86 13.39 12.99
N ARG A 66 12.44 14.47 12.34
CA ARG A 66 11.64 15.53 12.96
C ARG A 66 10.23 15.04 13.30
N GLU A 67 9.55 14.37 12.38
CA GLU A 67 8.18 13.92 12.62
C GLU A 67 8.12 12.81 13.68
N ILE A 68 9.14 11.95 13.77
CA ILE A 68 9.28 10.99 14.88
C ILE A 68 9.43 11.72 16.22
N GLN A 69 10.23 12.79 16.27
CA GLN A 69 10.35 13.62 17.48
C GLN A 69 9.02 14.25 17.87
N ASN A 70 8.33 14.86 16.92
CA ASN A 70 7.02 15.46 17.13
C ASN A 70 6.00 14.44 17.64
N PHE A 71 6.02 13.22 17.09
CA PHE A 71 5.19 12.11 17.53
C PHE A 71 5.51 11.73 18.98
N PHE A 72 6.80 11.58 19.34
CA PHE A 72 7.20 11.28 20.72
C PHE A 72 6.70 12.35 21.70
N GLU A 73 6.84 13.64 21.37
CA GLU A 73 6.40 14.73 22.20
C GLU A 73 4.87 14.74 22.36
N ARG A 74 4.13 14.56 21.27
CA ARG A 74 2.66 14.59 21.25
C ARG A 74 2.05 13.47 22.09
N TYR A 75 2.62 12.27 22.01
CA TYR A 75 2.14 11.09 22.73
C TYR A 75 2.91 10.84 24.05
N GLN A 76 3.77 11.75 24.46
CA GLN A 76 4.57 11.68 25.70
C GLN A 76 5.42 10.38 25.78
N ILE A 77 6.00 9.98 24.65
CA ILE A 77 6.83 8.78 24.53
C ILE A 77 8.27 9.14 24.90
N GLU A 78 8.82 8.47 25.89
CA GLU A 78 10.22 8.62 26.24
C GLU A 78 11.09 7.73 25.33
N ALA A 79 12.05 8.31 24.62
CA ALA A 79 12.93 7.62 23.68
C ALA A 79 13.67 6.41 24.30
N LYS A 80 13.99 6.48 25.62
CA LYS A 80 14.63 5.38 26.34
C LYS A 80 13.77 4.12 26.47
N ASN A 81 12.45 4.23 26.24
CA ASN A 81 11.49 3.11 26.30
C ASN A 81 11.23 2.50 24.92
N ILE A 82 11.93 2.96 23.89
CA ILE A 82 11.81 2.46 22.52
C ILE A 82 13.04 1.60 22.20
N ASP A 83 12.82 0.33 21.92
CA ASP A 83 13.89 -0.62 21.62
C ASP A 83 14.47 -0.42 20.22
N LEU A 84 13.61 -0.11 19.23
CA LEU A 84 14.01 0.14 17.85
C LEU A 84 13.00 1.01 17.08
N ILE A 85 13.48 1.64 16.02
CA ILE A 85 12.66 2.27 15.00
C ILE A 85 12.76 1.42 13.73
N ALA A 86 11.62 1.05 13.14
CA ALA A 86 11.54 0.38 11.85
C ALA A 86 11.02 1.36 10.81
N SER A 87 11.83 1.68 9.80
CA SER A 87 11.47 2.64 8.74
C SER A 87 11.51 1.99 7.36
N HIS A 88 10.38 2.04 6.67
CA HIS A 88 10.32 1.64 5.26
C HIS A 88 10.94 2.70 4.34
N GLY A 89 10.97 3.97 4.78
CA GLY A 89 11.25 5.10 3.90
C GLY A 89 10.14 5.33 2.88
N HIS A 90 10.48 6.06 1.80
CA HIS A 90 9.60 6.29 0.65
C HIS A 90 10.20 5.66 -0.60
N THR A 91 9.42 4.86 -1.33
CA THR A 91 9.90 4.15 -2.52
C THR A 91 9.99 5.09 -3.72
N ILE A 92 11.21 5.22 -4.26
CA ILE A 92 11.50 5.96 -5.49
C ILE A 92 11.52 5.03 -6.69
N TYR A 93 12.26 3.91 -6.57
CA TYR A 93 12.36 2.89 -7.61
C TYR A 93 12.10 1.51 -7.04
N HIS A 94 11.42 0.70 -7.82
CA HIS A 94 11.24 -0.72 -7.54
C HIS A 94 11.31 -1.49 -8.86
N GLN A 95 12.49 -2.03 -9.17
CA GLN A 95 12.81 -2.71 -10.43
C GLN A 95 13.52 -4.04 -10.11
N PRO A 96 12.82 -5.00 -9.48
CA PRO A 96 13.42 -6.26 -9.05
C PRO A 96 14.00 -7.07 -10.22
N GLU A 97 13.42 -6.97 -11.41
CA GLU A 97 13.92 -7.59 -12.63
C GLU A 97 15.31 -7.08 -13.05
N LYS A 98 15.70 -5.90 -12.56
CA LYS A 98 17.04 -5.31 -12.73
C LYS A 98 17.93 -5.47 -11.48
N GLY A 99 17.42 -6.19 -10.46
CA GLY A 99 18.12 -6.34 -9.18
C GLY A 99 18.18 -5.05 -8.36
N TYR A 100 17.25 -4.11 -8.56
CA TYR A 100 17.34 -2.77 -7.99
C TYR A 100 16.05 -2.33 -7.30
N THR A 101 16.21 -1.73 -6.14
CA THR A 101 15.16 -0.97 -5.43
C THR A 101 15.79 0.20 -4.68
N LEU A 102 15.07 1.30 -4.55
CA LEU A 102 15.51 2.47 -3.79
C LEU A 102 14.35 3.01 -2.95
N GLN A 103 14.54 2.97 -1.65
CA GLN A 103 13.73 3.67 -0.67
C GLN A 103 14.59 4.77 -0.05
N ILE A 104 14.08 6.00 -0.02
CA ILE A 104 14.75 7.16 0.59
C ILE A 104 14.26 7.40 2.03
N GLY A 105 15.03 8.17 2.80
CA GLY A 105 14.73 8.52 4.19
C GLY A 105 15.28 7.53 5.20
N ASN A 106 16.14 6.60 4.77
CA ASN A 106 16.75 5.58 5.61
C ASN A 106 18.19 5.95 6.07
N GLY A 107 18.54 7.23 5.95
CA GLY A 107 19.85 7.75 6.32
C GLY A 107 20.10 7.77 7.85
N PRO A 108 21.34 8.13 8.25
CA PRO A 108 21.75 8.15 9.64
C PRO A 108 21.07 9.23 10.50
N GLU A 109 20.31 10.14 9.90
CA GLU A 109 19.68 11.29 10.55
C GLU A 109 18.72 10.86 11.66
N ILE A 110 17.92 9.80 11.41
CA ILE A 110 16.98 9.25 12.40
C ILE A 110 17.77 8.74 13.63
N PHE A 111 18.78 7.89 13.40
CA PHE A 111 19.62 7.38 14.49
C PHE A 111 20.38 8.50 15.20
N ASN A 112 20.96 9.45 14.43
CA ASN A 112 21.75 10.54 15.02
C ASN A 112 20.91 11.41 15.95
N ARG A 113 19.64 11.61 15.63
CA ARG A 113 18.73 12.41 16.43
C ARG A 113 18.23 11.67 17.67
N HIS A 114 17.79 10.42 17.52
CA HIS A 114 17.08 9.69 18.57
C HIS A 114 17.96 8.76 19.38
N LYS A 115 19.12 8.34 18.85
CA LYS A 115 20.03 7.32 19.43
C LYS A 115 19.35 5.98 19.69
N ILE A 116 18.29 5.68 18.94
CA ILE A 116 17.53 4.43 18.95
C ILE A 116 17.99 3.61 17.72
N PRO A 117 18.22 2.29 17.86
CA PRO A 117 18.53 1.44 16.71
C PRO A 117 17.51 1.60 15.58
N LEU A 118 17.98 1.74 14.34
CA LEU A 118 17.16 1.87 13.15
C LEU A 118 17.25 0.60 12.31
N VAL A 119 16.10 0.03 11.95
CA VAL A 119 15.96 -1.06 10.98
C VAL A 119 15.26 -0.51 9.73
N CYS A 120 15.91 -0.68 8.58
CA CYS A 120 15.44 -0.13 7.30
C CYS A 120 15.85 -1.06 6.14
N ASP A 121 15.59 -0.63 4.90
CA ASP A 121 15.98 -1.33 3.66
C ASP A 121 15.42 -2.75 3.53
N PHE A 122 14.21 -2.98 3.99
CA PHE A 122 13.56 -4.30 4.05
C PHE A 122 13.49 -5.04 2.72
N ARG A 123 13.57 -4.34 1.58
CA ARG A 123 13.44 -4.89 0.24
C ARG A 123 14.76 -5.30 -0.38
N VAL A 124 15.84 -4.65 0.04
CA VAL A 124 17.17 -4.75 -0.60
C VAL A 124 17.73 -6.16 -0.50
N GLN A 125 17.69 -6.76 0.70
CA GLN A 125 18.25 -8.09 0.92
C GLN A 125 17.52 -9.16 0.10
N ASP A 126 16.19 -9.11 0.05
CA ASP A 126 15.40 -10.07 -0.72
C ASP A 126 15.72 -9.99 -2.22
N ILE A 127 15.81 -8.77 -2.77
CA ILE A 127 16.19 -8.56 -4.17
C ILE A 127 17.62 -9.07 -4.46
N GLN A 128 18.57 -8.83 -3.55
CA GLN A 128 19.95 -9.33 -3.69
C GLN A 128 20.02 -10.86 -3.69
N LEU A 129 19.08 -11.52 -3.02
CA LEU A 129 18.95 -12.98 -3.01
C LEU A 129 18.13 -13.53 -4.18
N GLY A 130 17.71 -12.68 -5.12
CA GLY A 130 16.94 -13.05 -6.30
C GLY A 130 15.42 -13.04 -6.09
N GLY A 131 14.95 -12.52 -4.97
CA GLY A 131 13.53 -12.30 -4.70
C GLY A 131 12.99 -11.01 -5.33
N GLN A 132 11.72 -10.75 -5.08
CA GLN A 132 11.02 -9.57 -5.63
C GLN A 132 11.10 -8.34 -4.71
N GLY A 133 11.49 -8.50 -3.44
CA GLY A 133 11.45 -7.42 -2.45
C GLY A 133 10.05 -6.92 -2.11
N ALA A 134 9.03 -7.58 -2.63
CA ALA A 134 7.61 -7.27 -2.43
C ALA A 134 6.76 -8.52 -2.70
N PRO A 135 5.58 -8.65 -2.06
CA PRO A 135 5.08 -7.82 -0.96
C PRO A 135 5.79 -8.12 0.38
N LEU A 136 5.83 -7.14 1.29
CA LEU A 136 6.40 -7.33 2.65
C LEU A 136 5.36 -7.81 3.66
N VAL A 137 4.08 -7.53 3.43
CA VAL A 137 2.98 -7.79 4.37
C VAL A 137 2.76 -9.28 4.68
N PRO A 138 2.91 -10.23 3.74
CA PRO A 138 2.57 -11.65 3.99
C PRO A 138 3.33 -12.30 5.15
N ILE A 139 4.57 -11.90 5.43
CA ILE A 139 5.30 -12.41 6.61
C ILE A 139 4.68 -11.90 7.90
N GLY A 140 4.23 -10.63 7.91
CA GLY A 140 3.47 -10.06 9.02
C GLY A 140 2.15 -10.79 9.24
N ASP A 141 1.40 -11.05 8.17
CA ASP A 141 0.16 -11.80 8.20
C ASP A 141 0.38 -13.22 8.78
N GLN A 142 1.45 -13.88 8.36
CA GLN A 142 1.78 -15.21 8.87
C GLN A 142 2.11 -15.20 10.36
N LEU A 143 2.89 -14.22 10.81
CA LEU A 143 3.37 -14.16 12.19
C LEU A 143 2.30 -13.65 13.16
N LEU A 144 1.48 -12.70 12.75
CA LEU A 144 0.52 -12.00 13.61
C LEU A 144 -0.91 -12.51 13.45
N PHE A 145 -1.27 -12.94 12.24
CA PHE A 145 -2.63 -13.37 11.87
C PHE A 145 -2.68 -14.81 11.35
N GLY A 146 -1.68 -15.64 11.66
CA GLY A 146 -1.58 -17.03 11.19
C GLY A 146 -2.72 -17.95 11.63
N ASN A 147 -3.61 -17.51 12.53
CA ASN A 147 -4.82 -18.22 12.90
C ASN A 147 -5.97 -18.03 11.89
N TYR A 148 -5.87 -17.05 11.00
CA TYR A 148 -6.82 -16.79 9.93
C TYR A 148 -6.36 -17.47 8.65
N GLU A 149 -7.28 -18.06 7.92
CA GLU A 149 -6.98 -18.73 6.64
C GLU A 149 -6.45 -17.73 5.60
N ALA A 150 -7.02 -16.54 5.57
CA ALA A 150 -6.61 -15.46 4.70
C ALA A 150 -6.62 -14.10 5.40
N CYS A 151 -5.80 -13.19 4.89
CA CYS A 151 -5.83 -11.77 5.20
C CYS A 151 -6.10 -11.00 3.91
N LEU A 152 -7.15 -10.16 3.93
CA LEU A 152 -7.53 -9.26 2.84
C LEU A 152 -7.16 -7.83 3.21
N ASN A 153 -6.52 -7.13 2.29
CA ASN A 153 -6.26 -5.70 2.42
C ASN A 153 -7.02 -4.93 1.34
N PHE A 154 -7.81 -3.94 1.78
CA PHE A 154 -8.62 -3.08 0.93
C PHE A 154 -7.96 -1.69 0.85
N GLY A 155 -7.01 -1.54 -0.08
CA GLY A 155 -6.28 -0.30 -0.33
C GLY A 155 -6.60 0.29 -1.71
N GLY A 156 -5.62 0.94 -2.32
CA GLY A 156 -5.69 1.34 -3.74
C GLY A 156 -5.98 0.15 -4.63
N PHE A 157 -5.37 -0.99 -4.29
CA PHE A 157 -5.63 -2.32 -4.83
C PHE A 157 -6.06 -3.24 -3.68
N VAL A 158 -6.94 -4.19 -3.99
CA VAL A 158 -7.26 -5.30 -3.08
C VAL A 158 -6.22 -6.39 -3.28
N ASN A 159 -5.59 -6.79 -2.19
CA ASN A 159 -4.72 -7.94 -2.21
C ASN A 159 -5.07 -8.93 -1.09
N ILE A 160 -4.69 -10.16 -1.29
CA ILE A 160 -4.95 -11.27 -0.38
C ILE A 160 -3.65 -11.99 -0.08
N SER A 161 -3.50 -12.47 1.17
CA SER A 161 -2.52 -13.47 1.53
C SER A 161 -3.19 -14.63 2.25
N PHE A 162 -2.84 -15.86 1.90
CA PHE A 162 -3.44 -17.07 2.47
C PHE A 162 -2.43 -18.21 2.56
N GLY A 163 -2.67 -19.13 3.51
CA GLY A 163 -1.82 -20.31 3.72
C GLY A 163 -2.13 -21.40 2.70
N ARG A 164 -1.09 -21.97 2.05
CA ARG A 164 -1.21 -23.15 1.18
C ARG A 164 -0.01 -24.05 1.33
N ASN A 165 -0.21 -25.32 1.65
CA ASN A 165 0.84 -26.34 1.75
C ASN A 165 2.03 -25.94 2.63
N GLY A 166 1.78 -25.29 3.76
CA GLY A 166 2.82 -24.84 4.70
C GLY A 166 3.56 -23.55 4.30
N SER A 167 3.19 -22.95 3.17
CA SER A 167 3.68 -21.64 2.70
C SER A 167 2.54 -20.63 2.69
N ARG A 168 2.87 -19.33 2.77
CA ARG A 168 1.89 -18.26 2.57
C ARG A 168 2.06 -17.67 1.18
N LEU A 169 0.99 -17.67 0.41
CA LEU A 169 0.92 -17.03 -0.90
C LEU A 169 0.29 -15.66 -0.76
N ALA A 170 0.65 -14.74 -1.65
CA ALA A 170 0.02 -13.44 -1.75
C ALA A 170 -0.15 -13.03 -3.21
N MET A 171 -1.22 -12.29 -3.50
CA MET A 171 -1.49 -11.76 -4.83
C MET A 171 -2.41 -10.54 -4.76
N ASP A 172 -2.35 -9.70 -5.80
CA ASP A 172 -3.35 -8.67 -6.02
C ASP A 172 -4.58 -9.28 -6.69
N ILE A 173 -5.77 -8.84 -6.23
CA ILE A 173 -7.07 -9.31 -6.76
C ILE A 173 -7.57 -8.35 -7.83
N CYS A 174 -7.76 -7.09 -7.47
CA CYS A 174 -8.31 -6.06 -8.35
C CYS A 174 -7.94 -4.66 -7.85
N PRO A 175 -7.99 -3.61 -8.70
CA PRO A 175 -8.00 -2.23 -8.24
C PRO A 175 -9.25 -1.96 -7.39
N LEU A 176 -9.15 -1.03 -6.44
CA LEU A 176 -10.28 -0.59 -5.63
C LEU A 176 -10.27 0.93 -5.46
N ASN A 177 -9.65 1.44 -4.38
CA ASN A 177 -9.67 2.87 -4.09
C ASN A 177 -8.96 3.71 -5.14
N TYR A 178 -7.97 3.15 -5.84
CA TYR A 178 -7.31 3.85 -6.95
C TYR A 178 -8.32 4.28 -8.03
N VAL A 179 -9.24 3.40 -8.40
CA VAL A 179 -10.27 3.68 -9.41
C VAL A 179 -11.45 4.45 -8.81
N SER A 180 -11.97 4.02 -7.64
CA SER A 180 -13.13 4.67 -7.05
C SER A 180 -12.86 6.13 -6.65
N ASN A 181 -11.65 6.43 -6.16
CA ASN A 181 -11.26 7.81 -5.85
C ASN A 181 -11.10 8.65 -7.13
N SER A 182 -10.52 8.09 -8.20
CA SER A 182 -10.44 8.75 -9.50
C SER A 182 -11.83 9.11 -10.06
N LEU A 183 -12.79 8.19 -9.95
CA LEU A 183 -14.17 8.44 -10.34
C LEU A 183 -14.83 9.54 -9.48
N SER A 184 -14.58 9.54 -8.16
CA SER A 184 -15.12 10.54 -7.25
C SER A 184 -14.55 11.94 -7.50
N GLN A 185 -13.29 12.04 -7.91
CA GLN A 185 -12.62 13.29 -8.26
C GLN A 185 -13.29 14.00 -9.44
N ASN A 186 -13.94 13.28 -10.36
CA ASN A 186 -14.74 13.89 -11.41
C ASN A 186 -15.98 14.65 -10.89
N LEU A 187 -16.35 14.43 -9.63
CA LEU A 187 -17.41 15.17 -8.93
C LEU A 187 -16.85 16.18 -7.91
N GLY A 188 -15.52 16.41 -7.92
CA GLY A 188 -14.85 17.33 -6.99
C GLY A 188 -14.66 16.76 -5.57
N LEU A 189 -14.79 15.44 -5.38
CA LEU A 189 -14.63 14.75 -4.09
C LEU A 189 -13.34 13.97 -4.08
N ALA A 190 -12.65 13.92 -2.95
CA ALA A 190 -11.40 13.15 -2.81
C ALA A 190 -11.66 11.64 -2.92
N TYR A 191 -12.77 11.18 -2.37
CA TYR A 191 -13.22 9.78 -2.38
C TYR A 191 -14.74 9.69 -2.15
N ASP A 192 -15.31 8.50 -2.28
CA ASP A 192 -16.72 8.21 -1.99
C ASP A 192 -16.88 7.84 -0.51
N GLU A 193 -17.17 8.82 0.33
CA GLU A 193 -17.32 8.63 1.77
C GLU A 193 -18.47 7.65 2.07
N ASP A 194 -18.16 6.58 2.81
CA ASP A 194 -19.08 5.51 3.16
C ASP A 194 -19.80 4.84 1.98
N GLY A 195 -19.29 4.99 0.74
CA GLY A 195 -19.93 4.48 -0.46
C GLY A 195 -21.25 5.18 -0.80
N ASN A 196 -21.43 6.43 -0.36
CA ASN A 196 -22.69 7.16 -0.52
C ASN A 196 -23.01 7.52 -1.98
N LEU A 197 -22.00 7.68 -2.84
CA LEU A 197 -22.21 7.88 -4.28
C LEU A 197 -22.57 6.56 -4.95
N ALA A 198 -21.79 5.52 -4.73
CA ALA A 198 -22.02 4.20 -5.32
C ALA A 198 -23.39 3.64 -4.94
N ARG A 199 -23.85 3.87 -3.71
CA ARG A 199 -25.16 3.41 -3.21
C ARG A 199 -26.32 4.05 -3.97
N LYS A 200 -26.13 5.23 -4.58
CA LYS A 200 -27.14 5.91 -5.41
C LYS A 200 -27.12 5.44 -6.86
N GLY A 201 -26.07 4.75 -7.28
CA GLY A 201 -25.93 4.23 -8.63
C GLY A 201 -26.61 2.88 -8.84
N ASN A 202 -26.81 2.54 -10.12
CA ASN A 202 -27.30 1.25 -10.56
C ASN A 202 -26.18 0.46 -11.24
N ILE A 203 -26.26 -0.87 -11.19
CA ILE A 203 -25.31 -1.73 -11.89
C ILE A 203 -25.60 -1.64 -13.40
N ASN A 204 -24.59 -1.27 -14.17
CA ASN A 204 -24.61 -1.36 -15.64
C ASN A 204 -24.03 -2.73 -16.04
N PHE A 205 -24.89 -3.69 -16.37
CA PHE A 205 -24.50 -5.05 -16.70
C PHE A 205 -23.53 -5.16 -17.89
N PRO A 206 -23.68 -4.40 -19.00
CA PRO A 206 -22.69 -4.40 -20.08
C PRO A 206 -21.28 -3.95 -19.64
N LEU A 207 -21.19 -2.93 -18.79
CA LEU A 207 -19.91 -2.50 -18.21
C LEU A 207 -19.34 -3.58 -17.30
N LEU A 208 -20.16 -4.14 -16.41
CA LEU A 208 -19.76 -5.20 -15.47
C LEU A 208 -19.20 -6.41 -16.22
N GLU A 209 -19.88 -6.85 -17.26
CA GLU A 209 -19.44 -7.96 -18.11
C GLU A 209 -18.11 -7.65 -18.80
N THR A 210 -17.93 -6.44 -19.30
CA THR A 210 -16.69 -6.00 -19.94
C THR A 210 -15.52 -6.02 -18.96
N LEU A 211 -15.70 -5.49 -17.75
CA LEU A 211 -14.68 -5.49 -16.68
C LEU A 211 -14.30 -6.92 -16.26
N ASN A 212 -15.29 -7.80 -16.09
CA ASN A 212 -15.07 -9.18 -15.68
C ASN A 212 -14.34 -10.03 -16.73
N LYS A 213 -14.33 -9.62 -18.00
CA LYS A 213 -13.66 -10.31 -19.11
C LYS A 213 -12.22 -9.87 -19.35
N LEU A 214 -11.71 -8.89 -18.62
CA LEU A 214 -10.32 -8.47 -18.76
C LEU A 214 -9.36 -9.63 -18.50
N GLU A 215 -8.32 -9.73 -19.31
CA GLU A 215 -7.38 -10.85 -19.33
C GLU A 215 -6.76 -11.14 -17.97
N TYR A 216 -6.45 -10.11 -17.19
CA TYR A 216 -5.91 -10.24 -15.84
C TYR A 216 -6.72 -11.19 -14.95
N TYR A 217 -8.05 -11.14 -15.04
CA TYR A 217 -8.95 -11.96 -14.22
C TYR A 217 -9.07 -13.41 -14.70
N GLN A 218 -8.53 -13.72 -15.88
CA GLN A 218 -8.48 -15.08 -16.44
C GLN A 218 -7.17 -15.80 -16.09
N VAL A 219 -6.14 -15.06 -15.65
CA VAL A 219 -4.83 -15.61 -15.28
C VAL A 219 -4.89 -16.19 -13.87
N GLN A 220 -4.47 -17.45 -13.74
CA GLN A 220 -4.37 -18.14 -12.45
C GLN A 220 -2.99 -17.95 -11.79
N GLY A 221 -2.96 -18.07 -10.47
CA GLY A 221 -1.74 -18.01 -9.66
C GLY A 221 -1.36 -16.61 -9.18
N PRO A 222 -0.23 -16.50 -8.48
CA PRO A 222 0.24 -15.22 -7.95
C PRO A 222 0.44 -14.19 -9.06
N LYS A 223 -0.18 -13.02 -8.89
CA LYS A 223 -0.14 -11.93 -9.86
C LYS A 223 -0.19 -10.58 -9.14
N THR A 224 0.32 -9.55 -9.80
CA THR A 224 0.42 -8.19 -9.26
C THR A 224 -0.24 -7.18 -10.20
N LEU A 225 -0.66 -6.06 -9.65
CA LEU A 225 -1.25 -4.92 -10.34
C LEU A 225 -0.46 -3.64 -10.04
N GLY A 226 -0.40 -2.75 -11.03
CA GLY A 226 0.12 -1.41 -10.89
C GLY A 226 -0.85 -0.36 -11.43
N ALA A 227 -0.55 0.90 -11.17
CA ALA A 227 -1.32 2.02 -11.69
C ALA A 227 -1.37 2.00 -13.22
N GLU A 228 -0.27 1.63 -13.87
CA GLU A 228 -0.12 1.55 -15.31
C GLU A 228 -1.15 0.60 -15.93
N TRP A 229 -1.41 -0.55 -15.26
CA TRP A 229 -2.42 -1.49 -15.72
C TRP A 229 -3.83 -0.91 -15.68
N VAL A 230 -4.14 -0.11 -14.66
CA VAL A 230 -5.43 0.58 -14.55
C VAL A 230 -5.59 1.60 -15.67
N GLU A 231 -4.55 2.40 -15.92
CA GLU A 231 -4.55 3.41 -16.99
C GLU A 231 -4.75 2.76 -18.39
N GLU A 232 -4.15 1.61 -18.62
CA GLU A 232 -4.19 0.92 -19.90
C GLU A 232 -5.47 0.10 -20.10
N HIS A 233 -6.04 -0.49 -19.05
CA HIS A 233 -7.11 -1.49 -19.21
C HIS A 233 -8.44 -1.09 -18.56
N ILE A 234 -8.45 -0.42 -17.40
CA ILE A 234 -9.69 -0.07 -16.69
C ILE A 234 -10.25 1.28 -17.18
N ASN A 235 -9.41 2.32 -17.20
CA ASN A 235 -9.87 3.66 -17.57
C ASN A 235 -10.49 3.72 -18.97
N PRO A 236 -9.89 3.12 -20.03
CA PRO A 236 -10.51 3.11 -21.35
C PRO A 236 -11.83 2.35 -21.41
N VAL A 237 -12.03 1.33 -20.56
CA VAL A 237 -13.32 0.64 -20.44
C VAL A 237 -14.34 1.55 -19.82
N LEU A 238 -14.03 2.21 -18.69
CA LEU A 238 -14.93 3.13 -18.00
C LEU A 238 -15.34 4.34 -18.87
N GLU A 239 -14.41 4.84 -19.68
CA GLU A 239 -14.65 5.98 -20.59
C GLU A 239 -15.61 5.65 -21.74
N LYS A 240 -15.63 4.40 -22.22
CA LYS A 240 -16.54 3.97 -23.31
C LYS A 240 -18.02 3.98 -22.93
N PHE A 241 -18.32 3.98 -21.64
CA PHE A 241 -19.70 3.94 -21.16
C PHE A 241 -20.15 5.35 -20.74
N ASP A 242 -21.09 5.91 -21.48
CA ASP A 242 -21.73 7.21 -21.18
C ASP A 242 -22.86 7.01 -20.16
N ILE A 243 -22.47 6.81 -18.89
CA ILE A 243 -23.34 6.63 -17.74
C ILE A 243 -22.88 7.52 -16.58
N THR A 244 -23.71 7.69 -15.57
CA THR A 244 -23.39 8.54 -14.42
C THR A 244 -22.17 8.00 -13.66
N ILE A 245 -21.46 8.90 -12.97
CA ILE A 245 -20.32 8.49 -12.08
C ILE A 245 -20.82 7.54 -11.00
N GLN A 246 -22.02 7.75 -10.48
CA GLN A 246 -22.63 6.88 -9.48
C GLN A 246 -22.83 5.45 -10.02
N ASP A 247 -23.30 5.32 -11.26
CA ASP A 247 -23.48 4.00 -11.90
C ASP A 247 -22.12 3.35 -12.20
N LYS A 248 -21.11 4.13 -12.61
CA LYS A 248 -19.74 3.63 -12.78
C LYS A 248 -19.17 3.11 -11.45
N LEU A 249 -19.30 3.91 -10.39
CA LEU A 249 -18.85 3.51 -9.03
C LEU A 249 -19.57 2.24 -8.57
N ARG A 250 -20.89 2.19 -8.67
CA ARG A 250 -21.67 1.01 -8.24
C ARG A 250 -21.26 -0.22 -9.03
N THR A 251 -21.12 -0.11 -10.34
CA THR A 251 -20.75 -1.22 -11.22
C THR A 251 -19.31 -1.70 -10.94
N PHE A 252 -18.38 -0.75 -10.73
CA PHE A 252 -17.01 -1.07 -10.45
C PHE A 252 -16.84 -1.78 -9.08
N LEU A 253 -17.54 -1.34 -8.04
CA LEU A 253 -17.53 -2.01 -6.74
C LEU A 253 -18.17 -3.41 -6.81
N GLU A 254 -19.21 -3.61 -7.62
CA GLU A 254 -19.79 -4.93 -7.88
C GLU A 254 -18.77 -5.85 -8.57
N HIS A 255 -18.04 -5.32 -9.58
CA HIS A 255 -16.95 -6.04 -10.22
C HIS A 255 -15.87 -6.45 -9.19
N ALA A 256 -15.42 -5.53 -8.34
CA ALA A 256 -14.43 -5.83 -7.31
C ALA A 256 -14.93 -6.94 -6.36
N ALA A 257 -16.18 -6.87 -5.92
CA ALA A 257 -16.78 -7.89 -5.06
C ALA A 257 -16.80 -9.28 -5.73
N ILE A 258 -17.14 -9.33 -7.02
CA ILE A 258 -17.13 -10.58 -7.80
C ILE A 258 -15.71 -11.15 -7.86
N GLN A 259 -14.67 -10.32 -8.14
CA GLN A 259 -13.29 -10.79 -8.24
C GLN A 259 -12.78 -11.32 -6.88
N ILE A 260 -13.14 -10.66 -5.78
CA ILE A 260 -12.82 -11.13 -4.43
C ILE A 260 -13.49 -12.49 -4.15
N SER A 261 -14.78 -12.62 -4.46
CA SER A 261 -15.52 -13.88 -4.28
C SER A 261 -14.89 -15.02 -5.08
N ASN A 262 -14.56 -14.78 -6.35
CA ASN A 262 -13.93 -15.78 -7.21
C ASN A 262 -12.61 -16.31 -6.62
N ILE A 263 -11.76 -15.43 -6.10
CA ILE A 263 -10.48 -15.85 -5.49
C ILE A 263 -10.72 -16.65 -4.19
N ILE A 264 -11.67 -16.23 -3.37
CA ILE A 264 -12.03 -16.96 -2.14
C ILE A 264 -12.54 -18.37 -2.47
N GLU A 265 -13.40 -18.49 -3.47
CA GLU A 265 -13.96 -19.77 -3.92
C GLU A 265 -12.88 -20.65 -4.56
N GLU A 266 -12.03 -20.09 -5.45
CA GLU A 266 -10.96 -20.84 -6.14
C GLU A 266 -9.98 -21.47 -5.16
N HIS A 267 -9.66 -20.77 -4.08
CA HIS A 267 -8.71 -21.26 -3.08
C HIS A 267 -9.36 -21.94 -1.88
N THR A 268 -10.67 -22.15 -1.89
CA THR A 268 -11.45 -22.84 -0.83
C THR A 268 -11.17 -22.22 0.54
N ILE A 269 -11.15 -20.89 0.60
CA ILE A 269 -10.98 -20.12 1.84
C ILE A 269 -12.36 -20.02 2.50
N SER A 270 -12.50 -20.52 3.73
CA SER A 270 -13.76 -20.59 4.47
C SER A 270 -13.95 -19.43 5.45
#